data_6932c3a406f30eae48058c7092173a89
#
_entry.id   6932c3a406f30eae48058c7092173a89
#
_cell.length_a   1.000
_cell.length_b   1.000
_cell.length_c   1.000
_cell.angle_alpha   90.00
_cell.angle_beta   90.00
_cell.angle_gamma   90.00
#
_symmetry.space_group_name_H-M   'P 1'
#
loop_
_entity.id
_entity.type
_entity.pdbx_description
1 polymer ?
#
loop_
_entity_poly.entity_id
_entity_poly.type
_entity_poly.pdbx_seq_one_letter_code
_entity_poly.pdbx_strand_id
1 'polypeptide(L)'
;MRKIIHVDADSFYASVEMRENPGLVGKPVAVGGSAERRGVVATCNYEARKYGVHSAMSSARALQLCPQLILIKANFDLYRSVSRDLHEIFKNYTELIEPLSLDEAYLDVSACELHHGSGTLIANAIRDRVRDNLGITVSAGVAPNKFLAKVASDWNKPDGTFTISPGDVADFVVALPVSKIMGVGRVTAKRLERLGVKTCGDLQSLPLETLVKHFGKYGTRLSELAEGVDERPVRTSRIRKSISVENTYPEDLADETAVIKAIPELLDELSRRFAKISVDYVATKRFVKVKFADFTQTTLEEGIPASGEPWRDDNTYDRLAAAAWRRQSR
;
A
#
# COMPACT_ATOMS: atom_id res chain seq x y z
N MET A 1 -20.04 18.02 -10.99
CA MET A 1 -19.51 17.79 -9.64
C MET A 1 -18.71 16.51 -9.66
N ARG A 2 -17.49 16.50 -9.10
CA ARG A 2 -16.66 15.26 -9.03
C ARG A 2 -17.28 14.24 -8.10
N LYS A 3 -17.29 12.98 -8.54
CA LYS A 3 -17.72 11.82 -7.76
C LYS A 3 -16.64 10.76 -7.83
N ILE A 4 -15.85 10.67 -6.79
CA ILE A 4 -14.75 9.70 -6.68
C ILE A 4 -15.17 8.59 -5.74
N ILE A 5 -15.02 7.35 -6.19
CA ILE A 5 -15.18 6.16 -5.37
C ILE A 5 -13.78 5.59 -5.10
N HIS A 6 -13.48 5.28 -3.85
CA HIS A 6 -12.38 4.41 -3.49
C HIS A 6 -12.95 3.06 -3.09
N VAL A 7 -12.53 2.00 -3.77
CA VAL A 7 -12.91 0.62 -3.46
C VAL A 7 -11.69 -0.11 -2.89
N ASP A 8 -11.90 -0.89 -1.83
CA ASP A 8 -10.84 -1.60 -1.12
C ASP A 8 -11.40 -2.95 -0.64
N ALA A 9 -10.80 -4.06 -1.09
CA ALA A 9 -11.28 -5.39 -0.76
C ALA A 9 -10.97 -5.74 0.70
N ASP A 10 -11.98 -6.27 1.39
CA ASP A 10 -11.92 -6.58 2.80
C ASP A 10 -11.01 -7.80 3.04
N SER A 11 -9.89 -7.58 3.73
CA SER A 11 -8.88 -8.62 4.02
C SER A 11 -8.51 -9.48 2.80
N PHE A 12 -8.26 -8.86 1.66
CA PHE A 12 -8.25 -9.42 0.31
C PHE A 12 -7.67 -10.83 0.20
N TYR A 13 -6.38 -11.04 0.51
CA TYR A 13 -5.77 -12.36 0.36
C TYR A 13 -6.43 -13.41 1.26
N ALA A 14 -6.77 -13.05 2.50
CA ALA A 14 -7.43 -13.98 3.40
C ALA A 14 -8.86 -14.30 2.93
N SER A 15 -9.59 -13.33 2.38
CA SER A 15 -10.92 -13.52 1.80
C SER A 15 -10.89 -14.44 0.60
N VAL A 16 -9.90 -14.29 -0.29
CA VAL A 16 -9.70 -15.18 -1.43
C VAL A 16 -9.39 -16.61 -0.97
N GLU A 17 -8.51 -16.80 0.02
CA GLU A 17 -8.21 -18.14 0.57
C GLU A 17 -9.41 -18.77 1.25
N MET A 18 -10.24 -18.00 1.97
CA MET A 18 -11.48 -18.50 2.58
C MET A 18 -12.53 -18.87 1.52
N ARG A 19 -12.58 -18.18 0.39
CA ARG A 19 -13.41 -18.52 -0.75
C ARG A 19 -13.01 -19.87 -1.36
N GLU A 20 -11.72 -20.06 -1.61
CA GLU A 20 -11.17 -21.31 -2.17
C GLU A 20 -11.31 -22.49 -1.19
N ASN A 21 -11.26 -22.23 0.11
CA ASN A 21 -11.41 -23.23 1.16
C ASN A 21 -12.44 -22.79 2.21
N PRO A 22 -13.72 -23.13 2.02
CA PRO A 22 -14.79 -22.78 2.96
C PRO A 22 -14.58 -23.28 4.40
N GLY A 23 -13.73 -24.31 4.59
CA GLY A 23 -13.35 -24.81 5.91
C GLY A 23 -12.56 -23.80 6.76
N LEU A 24 -12.14 -22.68 6.19
CA LEU A 24 -11.44 -21.56 6.87
C LEU A 24 -12.42 -20.51 7.41
N VAL A 25 -13.66 -20.49 6.96
CA VAL A 25 -14.66 -19.49 7.35
C VAL A 25 -14.91 -19.56 8.87
N GLY A 26 -14.91 -18.41 9.53
CA GLY A 26 -15.08 -18.28 10.98
C GLY A 26 -13.83 -18.61 11.81
N LYS A 27 -12.74 -19.04 11.19
CA LYS A 27 -11.46 -19.29 11.87
C LYS A 27 -10.52 -18.08 11.70
N PRO A 28 -9.61 -17.82 12.65
CA PRO A 28 -8.59 -16.80 12.47
C PRO A 28 -7.57 -17.25 11.41
N VAL A 29 -7.50 -16.51 10.31
CA VAL A 29 -6.65 -16.81 9.14
C VAL A 29 -5.74 -15.62 8.86
N ALA A 30 -4.48 -15.89 8.56
CA ALA A 30 -3.55 -14.93 8.01
C ALA A 30 -2.81 -15.52 6.79
N VAL A 31 -2.53 -14.67 5.82
CA VAL A 31 -1.68 -15.01 4.68
C VAL A 31 -0.32 -14.35 4.90
N GLY A 32 0.74 -15.12 4.77
CA GLY A 32 2.08 -14.58 5.02
C GLY A 32 3.20 -15.60 4.91
N GLY A 33 4.41 -15.18 5.28
CA GLY A 33 5.58 -16.05 5.38
C GLY A 33 5.57 -16.87 6.68
N SER A 34 6.30 -18.01 6.69
CA SER A 34 6.39 -18.85 7.89
C SER A 34 7.13 -18.15 9.04
N ALA A 35 6.78 -18.49 10.26
CA ALA A 35 7.39 -17.90 11.46
C ALA A 35 8.89 -18.24 11.58
N GLU A 36 9.28 -19.45 11.19
CA GLU A 36 10.66 -19.97 11.25
C GLU A 36 11.60 -19.24 10.28
N ARG A 37 11.05 -18.66 9.23
CA ARG A 37 11.80 -17.95 8.18
C ARG A 37 11.65 -16.43 8.27
N ARG A 38 11.41 -15.89 9.46
CA ARG A 38 11.20 -14.44 9.69
C ARG A 38 10.06 -13.86 8.83
N GLY A 39 9.06 -14.69 8.54
CA GLY A 39 7.91 -14.27 7.76
C GLY A 39 7.10 -13.16 8.43
N VAL A 40 6.39 -12.41 7.62
CA VAL A 40 5.45 -11.37 8.04
C VAL A 40 4.06 -11.67 7.52
N VAL A 41 3.05 -11.22 8.25
CA VAL A 41 1.64 -11.23 7.83
C VAL A 41 1.47 -10.23 6.70
N ALA A 42 1.06 -10.70 5.52
CA ALA A 42 0.67 -9.84 4.41
C ALA A 42 -0.73 -9.27 4.65
N THR A 43 -1.69 -10.16 5.00
CA THR A 43 -3.04 -9.77 5.42
C THR A 43 -3.62 -10.80 6.39
N CYS A 44 -4.68 -10.45 7.11
CA CYS A 44 -5.42 -11.37 7.96
C CYS A 44 -6.91 -11.02 7.97
N ASN A 45 -7.76 -12.01 8.22
CA ASN A 45 -9.19 -11.83 8.30
C ASN A 45 -9.63 -11.12 9.61
N TYR A 46 -10.90 -10.79 9.71
CA TYR A 46 -11.43 -10.04 10.85
C TYR A 46 -11.43 -10.88 12.13
N GLU A 47 -11.53 -12.20 12.03
CA GLU A 47 -11.41 -13.12 13.16
C GLU A 47 -10.00 -13.01 13.80
N ALA A 48 -8.95 -13.02 12.98
CA ALA A 48 -7.58 -12.85 13.47
C ALA A 48 -7.32 -11.44 14.04
N ARG A 49 -7.93 -10.40 13.44
CA ARG A 49 -7.81 -9.01 13.94
C ARG A 49 -8.35 -8.83 15.35
N LYS A 50 -9.35 -9.62 15.77
CA LYS A 50 -9.87 -9.61 17.16
C LYS A 50 -8.82 -9.96 18.21
N TYR A 51 -7.78 -10.71 17.82
CA TYR A 51 -6.63 -11.05 18.67
C TYR A 51 -5.48 -10.05 18.55
N GLY A 52 -5.66 -8.96 17.80
CA GLY A 52 -4.62 -7.96 17.57
C GLY A 52 -3.64 -8.30 16.45
N VAL A 53 -3.91 -9.35 15.65
CA VAL A 53 -3.11 -9.66 14.46
C VAL A 53 -3.38 -8.63 13.37
N HIS A 54 -2.33 -8.14 12.70
CA HIS A 54 -2.44 -7.16 11.62
C HIS A 54 -1.33 -7.32 10.58
N SER A 55 -1.53 -6.69 9.41
CA SER A 55 -0.53 -6.67 8.32
C SER A 55 0.79 -6.06 8.78
N ALA A 56 1.89 -6.54 8.22
CA ALA A 56 3.28 -6.22 8.55
C ALA A 56 3.75 -6.67 9.95
N MET A 57 2.91 -7.38 10.75
CA MET A 57 3.33 -8.04 11.97
C MET A 57 4.18 -9.27 11.64
N SER A 58 5.23 -9.58 12.42
CA SER A 58 5.95 -10.84 12.25
C SER A 58 5.02 -12.05 12.50
N SER A 59 5.14 -13.09 11.68
CA SER A 59 4.31 -14.29 11.80
C SER A 59 4.48 -14.97 13.16
N ALA A 60 5.70 -14.94 13.73
CA ALA A 60 5.96 -15.43 15.07
C ALA A 60 5.14 -14.67 16.13
N ARG A 61 5.07 -13.33 16.04
CA ARG A 61 4.28 -12.51 16.97
C ARG A 61 2.77 -12.75 16.76
N ALA A 62 2.34 -12.91 15.53
CA ALA A 62 0.94 -13.21 15.21
C ALA A 62 0.48 -14.54 15.86
N LEU A 63 1.31 -15.59 15.79
CA LEU A 63 1.03 -16.88 16.45
C LEU A 63 1.06 -16.78 17.99
N GLN A 64 1.89 -15.92 18.57
CA GLN A 64 1.85 -15.66 20.02
C GLN A 64 0.55 -15.00 20.46
N LEU A 65 0.02 -14.06 19.67
CA LEU A 65 -1.25 -13.37 19.96
C LEU A 65 -2.48 -14.26 19.70
N CYS A 66 -2.38 -15.13 18.71
CA CYS A 66 -3.46 -16.02 18.30
C CYS A 66 -2.89 -17.43 18.04
N PRO A 67 -2.74 -18.28 19.08
CA PRO A 67 -2.15 -19.63 18.93
C PRO A 67 -2.90 -20.53 17.95
N GLN A 68 -4.21 -20.32 17.77
CA GLN A 68 -5.05 -21.03 16.80
C GLN A 68 -5.03 -20.41 15.38
N LEU A 69 -4.17 -19.42 15.11
CA LEU A 69 -4.06 -18.77 13.82
C LEU A 69 -3.65 -19.77 12.72
N ILE A 70 -4.43 -19.83 11.67
CA ILE A 70 -4.08 -20.58 10.46
C ILE A 70 -3.25 -19.65 9.56
N LEU A 71 -1.97 -19.96 9.42
CA LEU A 71 -1.06 -19.20 8.58
C LEU A 71 -0.92 -19.89 7.22
N ILE A 72 -1.32 -19.18 6.15
CA ILE A 72 -1.35 -19.68 4.78
C ILE A 72 -0.24 -18.98 3.97
N LYS A 73 0.47 -19.76 3.14
CA LYS A 73 1.44 -19.22 2.20
C LYS A 73 0.73 -18.46 1.07
N ALA A 74 1.21 -17.27 0.74
CA ALA A 74 0.61 -16.44 -0.30
C ALA A 74 0.63 -17.10 -1.69
N ASN A 75 -0.52 -17.05 -2.38
CA ASN A 75 -0.70 -17.47 -3.77
C ASN A 75 -0.95 -16.24 -4.66
N PHE A 76 0.14 -15.55 -5.04
CA PHE A 76 0.03 -14.31 -5.80
C PHE A 76 -0.56 -14.47 -7.20
N ASP A 77 -0.49 -15.65 -7.82
CA ASP A 77 -1.08 -15.87 -9.15
C ASP A 77 -2.61 -15.90 -9.05
N LEU A 78 -3.15 -16.54 -8.03
CA LEU A 78 -4.57 -16.51 -7.70
C LEU A 78 -5.03 -15.07 -7.38
N TYR A 79 -4.30 -14.35 -6.51
CA TYR A 79 -4.70 -12.98 -6.13
C TYR A 79 -4.67 -12.03 -7.32
N ARG A 80 -3.70 -12.16 -8.24
CA ARG A 80 -3.67 -11.38 -9.48
C ARG A 80 -4.84 -11.71 -10.41
N SER A 81 -5.27 -12.96 -10.45
CA SER A 81 -6.46 -13.34 -11.24
C SER A 81 -7.70 -12.65 -10.69
N VAL A 82 -7.96 -12.78 -9.38
CA VAL A 82 -9.11 -12.15 -8.73
C VAL A 82 -9.06 -10.62 -8.86
N SER A 83 -7.86 -10.03 -8.77
CA SER A 83 -7.66 -8.60 -9.00
C SER A 83 -8.06 -8.17 -10.42
N ARG A 84 -7.73 -8.96 -11.44
CA ARG A 84 -8.18 -8.68 -12.82
C ARG A 84 -9.69 -8.71 -12.93
N ASP A 85 -10.34 -9.74 -12.37
CA ASP A 85 -11.79 -9.88 -12.39
C ASP A 85 -12.47 -8.71 -11.65
N LEU A 86 -11.88 -8.25 -10.54
CA LEU A 86 -12.33 -7.07 -9.82
C LEU A 86 -12.26 -5.81 -10.69
N HIS A 87 -11.17 -5.62 -11.44
CA HIS A 87 -11.02 -4.49 -12.35
C HIS A 87 -12.01 -4.55 -13.53
N GLU A 88 -12.34 -5.73 -14.05
CA GLU A 88 -13.38 -5.88 -15.07
C GLU A 88 -14.75 -5.44 -14.54
N ILE A 89 -15.06 -5.68 -13.27
CA ILE A 89 -16.28 -5.14 -12.67
C ILE A 89 -16.26 -3.60 -12.67
N PHE A 90 -15.12 -2.98 -12.31
CA PHE A 90 -14.99 -1.51 -12.27
C PHE A 90 -15.19 -0.86 -13.63
N LYS A 91 -14.70 -1.47 -14.72
CA LYS A 91 -14.83 -0.98 -16.09
C LYS A 91 -16.28 -0.85 -16.57
N ASN A 92 -17.24 -1.56 -15.96
CA ASN A 92 -18.64 -1.38 -16.29
C ASN A 92 -19.19 0.01 -15.89
N TYR A 93 -18.46 0.76 -15.05
CA TYR A 93 -18.90 2.04 -14.51
C TYR A 93 -18.04 3.21 -15.01
N THR A 94 -16.77 2.99 -15.28
CA THR A 94 -15.84 4.03 -15.75
C THR A 94 -14.55 3.44 -16.31
N GLU A 95 -13.95 4.12 -17.27
CA GLU A 95 -12.58 3.85 -17.73
C GLU A 95 -11.54 4.61 -16.90
N LEU A 96 -11.96 5.59 -16.07
CA LEU A 96 -11.08 6.37 -15.23
C LEU A 96 -10.83 5.63 -13.91
N ILE A 97 -9.97 4.60 -13.97
CA ILE A 97 -9.60 3.73 -12.85
C ILE A 97 -8.11 3.92 -12.56
N GLU A 98 -7.77 4.23 -11.31
CA GLU A 98 -6.40 4.30 -10.79
C GLU A 98 -6.15 3.18 -9.79
N PRO A 99 -5.52 2.07 -10.18
CA PRO A 99 -5.12 1.02 -9.27
C PRO A 99 -4.02 1.51 -8.30
N LEU A 100 -4.17 1.24 -7.03
CA LEU A 100 -3.16 1.50 -5.99
C LEU A 100 -2.40 0.22 -5.62
N SER A 101 -3.12 -0.91 -5.56
CA SER A 101 -2.61 -2.24 -5.25
C SER A 101 -3.39 -3.29 -6.07
N LEU A 102 -3.35 -4.57 -5.67
CA LEU A 102 -4.17 -5.63 -6.26
C LEU A 102 -5.64 -5.55 -5.83
N ASP A 103 -5.90 -4.88 -4.71
CA ASP A 103 -7.17 -4.93 -3.99
C ASP A 103 -7.84 -3.57 -3.83
N GLU A 104 -7.19 -2.48 -4.22
CA GLU A 104 -7.76 -1.14 -4.08
C GLU A 104 -7.56 -0.27 -5.33
N ALA A 105 -8.57 0.54 -5.63
CA ALA A 105 -8.53 1.50 -6.73
C ALA A 105 -9.40 2.73 -6.46
N TYR A 106 -9.01 3.86 -7.08
CA TYR A 106 -9.91 4.99 -7.26
C TYR A 106 -10.63 4.89 -8.59
N LEU A 107 -11.92 5.24 -8.58
CA LEU A 107 -12.78 5.33 -9.75
C LEU A 107 -13.33 6.76 -9.84
N ASP A 108 -13.18 7.43 -10.96
CA ASP A 108 -13.91 8.67 -11.22
C ASP A 108 -15.20 8.34 -12.00
N VAL A 109 -16.30 8.37 -11.28
CA VAL A 109 -17.63 8.08 -11.83
C VAL A 109 -18.44 9.36 -12.09
N SER A 110 -17.77 10.51 -12.23
CA SER A 110 -18.44 11.81 -12.41
C SER A 110 -19.32 11.86 -13.64
N ALA A 111 -18.92 11.18 -14.71
CA ALA A 111 -19.67 11.09 -15.97
C ALA A 111 -20.54 9.84 -16.11
N CYS A 112 -20.55 8.95 -15.13
CA CYS A 112 -21.36 7.73 -15.17
C CYS A 112 -22.84 8.06 -14.92
N GLU A 113 -23.70 7.68 -15.87
CA GLU A 113 -25.15 7.90 -15.79
C GLU A 113 -25.91 6.71 -15.18
N LEU A 114 -25.27 5.55 -15.04
CA LEU A 114 -25.86 4.39 -14.38
C LEU A 114 -26.29 4.75 -12.96
N HIS A 115 -27.32 4.08 -12.46
CA HIS A 115 -27.88 4.31 -11.13
C HIS A 115 -28.21 5.80 -10.86
N HIS A 116 -28.80 6.46 -11.89
CA HIS A 116 -29.16 7.88 -11.84
C HIS A 116 -27.96 8.82 -11.59
N GLY A 117 -26.75 8.39 -11.93
CA GLY A 117 -25.52 9.12 -11.70
C GLY A 117 -25.14 9.27 -10.22
N SER A 118 -25.73 8.50 -9.32
CA SER A 118 -25.41 8.52 -7.89
C SER A 118 -24.15 7.73 -7.58
N GLY A 119 -23.09 8.39 -7.09
CA GLY A 119 -21.86 7.72 -6.67
C GLY A 119 -22.09 6.65 -5.59
N THR A 120 -23.01 6.90 -4.66
CA THR A 120 -23.36 5.96 -3.59
C THR A 120 -24.04 4.71 -4.14
N LEU A 121 -25.00 4.87 -5.04
CA LEU A 121 -25.68 3.73 -5.66
C LEU A 121 -24.74 2.93 -6.57
N ILE A 122 -23.82 3.60 -7.29
CA ILE A 122 -22.78 2.94 -8.08
C ILE A 122 -21.85 2.14 -7.15
N ALA A 123 -21.41 2.73 -6.03
CA ALA A 123 -20.56 2.03 -5.06
C ALA A 123 -21.24 0.76 -4.49
N ASN A 124 -22.52 0.85 -4.15
CA ASN A 124 -23.29 -0.30 -3.69
C ASN A 124 -23.43 -1.36 -4.79
N ALA A 125 -23.72 -0.96 -6.03
CA ALA A 125 -23.82 -1.89 -7.15
C ALA A 125 -22.48 -2.60 -7.46
N ILE A 126 -21.35 -1.90 -7.28
CA ILE A 126 -20.00 -2.51 -7.37
C ILE A 126 -19.84 -3.55 -6.27
N ARG A 127 -20.15 -3.24 -5.02
CA ARG A 127 -20.02 -4.15 -3.88
C ARG A 127 -20.88 -5.40 -4.07
N ASP A 128 -22.14 -5.23 -4.48
CA ASP A 128 -23.04 -6.36 -4.75
C ASP A 128 -22.49 -7.27 -5.85
N ARG A 129 -22.04 -6.68 -6.98
CA ARG A 129 -21.43 -7.48 -8.07
C ARG A 129 -20.16 -8.20 -7.65
N VAL A 130 -19.31 -7.58 -6.84
CA VAL A 130 -18.09 -8.23 -6.34
C VAL A 130 -18.45 -9.41 -5.45
N ARG A 131 -19.40 -9.25 -4.55
CA ARG A 131 -19.88 -10.32 -3.68
C ARG A 131 -20.49 -11.47 -4.50
N ASP A 132 -21.38 -11.16 -5.43
CA ASP A 132 -22.10 -12.16 -6.21
C ASP A 132 -21.20 -12.90 -7.21
N ASN A 133 -20.28 -12.19 -7.88
CA ASN A 133 -19.45 -12.76 -8.94
C ASN A 133 -18.12 -13.33 -8.44
N LEU A 134 -17.52 -12.70 -7.39
CA LEU A 134 -16.20 -13.07 -6.92
C LEU A 134 -16.20 -13.75 -5.55
N GLY A 135 -17.33 -13.80 -4.84
CA GLY A 135 -17.44 -14.43 -3.52
C GLY A 135 -16.57 -13.81 -2.43
N ILE A 136 -16.19 -12.55 -2.61
CA ILE A 136 -15.47 -11.74 -1.60
C ILE A 136 -16.23 -10.43 -1.37
N THR A 137 -15.88 -9.71 -0.31
CA THR A 137 -16.46 -8.38 -0.05
C THR A 137 -15.46 -7.26 -0.30
N VAL A 138 -15.99 -6.10 -0.67
CA VAL A 138 -15.24 -4.85 -0.76
C VAL A 138 -15.97 -3.76 0.01
N SER A 139 -15.22 -2.83 0.57
CA SER A 139 -15.75 -1.60 1.16
C SER A 139 -15.48 -0.43 0.23
N ALA A 140 -16.42 0.52 0.20
CA ALA A 140 -16.37 1.65 -0.72
C ALA A 140 -16.56 2.99 0.01
N GLY A 141 -15.73 3.97 -0.36
CA GLY A 141 -15.86 5.34 0.07
C GLY A 141 -16.20 6.24 -1.10
N VAL A 142 -17.21 7.08 -0.96
CA VAL A 142 -17.67 8.03 -1.99
C VAL A 142 -17.43 9.45 -1.51
N ALA A 143 -16.74 10.28 -2.30
CA ALA A 143 -16.45 11.65 -1.91
C ALA A 143 -16.13 12.53 -3.14
N PRO A 144 -16.05 13.88 -2.97
CA PRO A 144 -15.68 14.78 -4.06
C PRO A 144 -14.24 14.65 -4.55
N ASN A 145 -13.36 14.00 -3.79
CA ASN A 145 -11.94 13.85 -4.11
C ASN A 145 -11.36 12.54 -3.59
N LYS A 146 -10.13 12.24 -4.03
CA LYS A 146 -9.41 10.99 -3.72
C LYS A 146 -9.09 10.82 -2.24
N PHE A 147 -8.68 11.90 -1.58
CA PHE A 147 -8.34 11.86 -0.15
C PHE A 147 -9.54 11.41 0.67
N LEU A 148 -10.64 12.11 0.54
CA LEU A 148 -11.85 11.83 1.30
C LEU A 148 -12.47 10.48 0.93
N ALA A 149 -12.45 10.10 -0.36
CA ALA A 149 -12.95 8.80 -0.79
C ALA A 149 -12.17 7.65 -0.11
N LYS A 150 -10.84 7.77 0.01
CA LYS A 150 -10.02 6.76 0.70
C LYS A 150 -10.29 6.73 2.21
N VAL A 151 -10.45 7.86 2.85
CA VAL A 151 -10.85 7.90 4.27
C VAL A 151 -12.21 7.26 4.46
N ALA A 152 -13.17 7.59 3.60
CA ALA A 152 -14.54 7.08 3.64
C ALA A 152 -14.60 5.55 3.49
N SER A 153 -13.76 4.96 2.64
CA SER A 153 -13.77 3.49 2.42
C SER A 153 -13.42 2.68 3.66
N ASP A 154 -12.69 3.28 4.62
CA ASP A 154 -12.35 2.62 5.89
C ASP A 154 -13.42 2.78 6.99
N TRP A 155 -14.44 3.63 6.76
CA TRP A 155 -15.35 4.05 7.83
C TRP A 155 -16.33 2.97 8.27
N ASN A 156 -16.86 2.23 7.30
CA ASN A 156 -17.86 1.19 7.51
C ASN A 156 -17.35 -0.21 7.14
N LYS A 157 -16.04 -0.48 7.23
CA LYS A 157 -15.48 -1.83 7.00
C LYS A 157 -15.94 -2.82 8.06
N PRO A 158 -16.18 -4.10 7.68
CA PRO A 158 -16.18 -4.67 6.32
C PRO A 158 -17.52 -4.52 5.61
N ASP A 159 -17.50 -4.76 4.28
CA ASP A 159 -18.67 -4.81 3.40
C ASP A 159 -19.58 -3.58 3.55
N GLY A 160 -18.99 -2.40 3.66
CA GLY A 160 -19.70 -1.16 3.90
C GLY A 160 -19.47 -0.10 2.82
N THR A 161 -20.42 0.84 2.73
CA THR A 161 -20.27 2.07 1.96
C THR A 161 -20.39 3.26 2.90
N PHE A 162 -19.52 4.24 2.74
CA PHE A 162 -19.64 5.52 3.40
C PHE A 162 -19.50 6.66 2.39
N THR A 163 -20.38 7.65 2.48
CA THR A 163 -20.41 8.79 1.54
C THR A 163 -20.18 10.07 2.32
N ILE A 164 -19.22 10.87 1.84
CA ILE A 164 -18.99 12.24 2.26
C ILE A 164 -19.52 13.15 1.16
N SER A 165 -20.68 13.76 1.36
CA SER A 165 -21.24 14.69 0.38
C SER A 165 -20.43 16.00 0.36
N PRO A 166 -20.48 16.77 -0.73
CA PRO A 166 -19.77 18.05 -0.79
C PRO A 166 -20.17 19.03 0.33
N GLY A 167 -21.42 18.99 0.78
CA GLY A 167 -21.89 19.82 1.88
C GLY A 167 -21.34 19.42 3.24
N ASP A 168 -20.99 18.15 3.41
CA ASP A 168 -20.51 17.59 4.69
C ASP A 168 -18.98 17.68 4.85
N VAL A 169 -18.25 18.06 3.80
CA VAL A 169 -16.76 18.02 3.79
C VAL A 169 -16.18 18.85 4.94
N ALA A 170 -16.61 20.08 5.12
CA ALA A 170 -16.06 20.98 6.13
C ALA A 170 -16.22 20.41 7.54
N ASP A 171 -17.41 19.97 7.89
CA ASP A 171 -17.71 19.41 9.21
C ASP A 171 -16.99 18.08 9.44
N PHE A 172 -16.93 17.25 8.40
CA PHE A 172 -16.26 15.97 8.48
C PHE A 172 -14.75 16.11 8.74
N VAL A 173 -14.06 17.00 8.00
CA VAL A 173 -12.61 17.13 8.12
C VAL A 173 -12.17 17.77 9.43
N VAL A 174 -12.91 18.72 9.98
CA VAL A 174 -12.57 19.37 11.26
C VAL A 174 -12.36 18.33 12.36
N ALA A 175 -13.21 17.33 12.45
CA ALA A 175 -13.14 16.25 13.44
C ALA A 175 -12.20 15.11 13.07
N LEU A 176 -11.69 15.08 11.84
CA LEU A 176 -10.89 13.96 11.33
C LEU A 176 -9.51 13.92 12.01
N PRO A 177 -9.10 12.78 12.63
CA PRO A 177 -7.75 12.63 13.18
C PRO A 177 -6.69 12.76 12.08
N VAL A 178 -5.61 13.52 12.32
CA VAL A 178 -4.53 13.71 11.33
C VAL A 178 -3.86 12.41 10.91
N SER A 179 -3.91 11.37 11.74
CA SER A 179 -3.41 10.02 11.42
C SER A 179 -4.18 9.33 10.27
N LYS A 180 -5.37 9.82 9.92
CA LYS A 180 -6.17 9.36 8.78
C LYS A 180 -5.79 10.05 7.47
N ILE A 181 -5.01 11.12 7.52
CA ILE A 181 -4.50 11.77 6.32
C ILE A 181 -3.51 10.84 5.62
N MET A 182 -3.73 10.58 4.34
CA MET A 182 -2.83 9.76 3.53
C MET A 182 -1.41 10.36 3.49
N GLY A 183 -0.41 9.56 3.91
CA GLY A 183 0.98 10.01 4.05
C GLY A 183 1.36 10.40 5.48
N VAL A 184 0.41 10.52 6.40
CA VAL A 184 0.68 10.72 7.83
C VAL A 184 0.86 9.36 8.51
N GLY A 185 2.09 8.84 8.49
CA GLY A 185 2.47 7.66 9.26
C GLY A 185 2.78 8.00 10.72
N ARG A 186 3.15 6.98 11.52
CA ARG A 186 3.43 7.12 12.97
C ARG A 186 4.43 8.24 13.30
N VAL A 187 5.49 8.41 12.49
CA VAL A 187 6.51 9.44 12.71
C VAL A 187 5.93 10.84 12.50
N THR A 188 5.21 11.05 11.41
CA THR A 188 4.57 12.34 11.09
C THR A 188 3.49 12.66 12.11
N ALA A 189 2.66 11.69 12.50
CA ALA A 189 1.62 11.87 13.52
C ALA A 189 2.21 12.30 14.88
N LYS A 190 3.28 11.62 15.36
CA LYS A 190 3.99 12.04 16.59
C LYS A 190 4.61 13.43 16.48
N ARG A 191 5.06 13.83 15.29
CA ARG A 191 5.61 15.17 15.06
C ARG A 191 4.52 16.24 15.09
N LEU A 192 3.34 15.96 14.53
CA LEU A 192 2.16 16.82 14.64
C LEU A 192 1.67 16.92 16.09
N GLU A 193 1.62 15.81 16.82
CA GLU A 193 1.22 15.79 18.23
C GLU A 193 2.13 16.68 19.11
N ARG A 194 3.44 16.74 18.84
CA ARG A 194 4.37 17.68 19.53
C ARG A 194 4.06 19.14 19.26
N LEU A 195 3.34 19.45 18.18
CA LEU A 195 2.85 20.78 17.85
C LEU A 195 1.42 21.01 18.39
N GLY A 196 0.88 20.08 19.19
CA GLY A 196 -0.47 20.15 19.73
C GLY A 196 -1.57 19.74 18.77
N VAL A 197 -1.23 19.17 17.59
CA VAL A 197 -2.17 18.84 16.51
C VAL A 197 -2.57 17.36 16.57
N LYS A 198 -3.86 17.10 16.75
CA LYS A 198 -4.48 15.77 16.77
C LYS A 198 -5.50 15.59 15.66
N THR A 199 -6.21 16.64 15.30
CA THR A 199 -7.26 16.64 14.27
C THR A 199 -6.90 17.56 13.09
N CYS A 200 -7.63 17.45 11.99
CA CYS A 200 -7.51 18.40 10.89
C CYS A 200 -7.93 19.82 11.32
N GLY A 201 -8.91 19.97 12.22
CA GLY A 201 -9.28 21.27 12.79
C GLY A 201 -8.12 21.94 13.55
N ASP A 202 -7.37 21.16 14.34
CA ASP A 202 -6.14 21.67 14.97
C ASP A 202 -5.12 22.08 13.91
N LEU A 203 -5.00 21.28 12.83
CA LEU A 203 -4.05 21.55 11.75
C LEU A 203 -4.41 22.81 10.95
N GLN A 204 -5.70 23.07 10.71
CA GLN A 204 -6.21 24.30 10.09
C GLN A 204 -5.85 25.55 10.91
N SER A 205 -5.76 25.40 12.23
CA SER A 205 -5.43 26.51 13.13
C SER A 205 -3.95 26.90 13.12
N LEU A 206 -3.08 26.09 12.51
CA LEU A 206 -1.65 26.40 12.40
C LEU A 206 -1.34 27.26 11.17
N PRO A 207 -0.49 28.32 11.33
CA PRO A 207 0.01 29.06 10.18
C PRO A 207 0.73 28.16 9.17
N LEU A 208 0.49 28.37 7.87
CA LEU A 208 1.15 27.62 6.79
C LEU A 208 2.67 27.63 6.91
N GLU A 209 3.25 28.78 7.30
CA GLU A 209 4.70 28.93 7.52
C GLU A 209 5.23 27.96 8.57
N THR A 210 4.47 27.71 9.64
CA THR A 210 4.80 26.74 10.68
C THR A 210 4.81 25.32 10.08
N LEU A 211 3.82 24.96 9.29
CA LEU A 211 3.74 23.66 8.62
C LEU A 211 4.90 23.47 7.63
N VAL A 212 5.22 24.47 6.82
CA VAL A 212 6.35 24.44 5.88
C VAL A 212 7.68 24.34 6.62
N LYS A 213 7.87 25.08 7.71
CA LYS A 213 9.08 24.99 8.55
C LYS A 213 9.31 23.59 9.10
N HIS A 214 8.26 22.90 9.53
CA HIS A 214 8.38 21.57 10.13
C HIS A 214 8.35 20.42 9.11
N PHE A 215 7.62 20.54 8.01
CA PHE A 215 7.35 19.45 7.07
C PHE A 215 7.81 19.75 5.63
N GLY A 216 8.44 20.91 5.36
CA GLY A 216 8.86 21.31 4.03
C GLY A 216 7.67 21.41 3.06
N LYS A 217 7.86 21.00 1.82
CA LYS A 217 6.79 20.96 0.79
C LYS A 217 5.56 20.15 1.21
N TYR A 218 5.75 19.16 2.09
CA TYR A 218 4.63 18.37 2.59
C TYR A 218 3.73 19.17 3.54
N GLY A 219 4.25 20.23 4.17
CA GLY A 219 3.47 21.14 5.01
C GLY A 219 2.33 21.83 4.25
N THR A 220 2.60 22.31 3.03
CA THR A 220 1.55 22.87 2.15
C THR A 220 0.48 21.82 1.83
N ARG A 221 0.91 20.59 1.52
CA ARG A 221 -0.02 19.51 1.23
C ARG A 221 -0.87 19.12 2.45
N LEU A 222 -0.30 19.14 3.65
CA LEU A 222 -1.03 18.89 4.90
C LEU A 222 -2.12 19.95 5.12
N SER A 223 -1.80 21.22 4.87
CA SER A 223 -2.78 22.32 4.97
C SER A 223 -3.95 22.12 4.02
N GLU A 224 -3.69 21.84 2.74
CA GLU A 224 -4.75 21.57 1.74
C GLU A 224 -5.64 20.40 2.15
N LEU A 225 -5.04 19.29 2.58
CA LEU A 225 -5.78 18.10 2.98
C LEU A 225 -6.59 18.33 4.26
N ALA A 226 -6.09 19.14 5.19
CA ALA A 226 -6.84 19.53 6.37
C ALA A 226 -8.11 20.32 6.04
N GLU A 227 -8.10 21.10 4.96
CA GLU A 227 -9.28 21.80 4.42
C GLU A 227 -10.18 20.88 3.56
N GLY A 228 -9.86 19.61 3.46
CA GLY A 228 -10.60 18.65 2.61
C GLY A 228 -10.32 18.81 1.12
N VAL A 229 -9.27 19.55 0.73
CA VAL A 229 -8.93 19.85 -0.66
C VAL A 229 -7.95 18.83 -1.22
N ASP A 230 -8.35 18.15 -2.30
CA ASP A 230 -7.50 17.27 -3.09
C ASP A 230 -7.89 17.32 -4.58
N GLU A 231 -7.17 18.14 -5.34
CA GLU A 231 -7.48 18.36 -6.77
C GLU A 231 -6.86 17.30 -7.69
N ARG A 232 -6.10 16.33 -7.14
CA ARG A 232 -5.46 15.30 -7.96
C ARG A 232 -6.51 14.53 -8.77
N PRO A 233 -6.34 14.42 -10.10
CA PRO A 233 -7.23 13.58 -10.92
C PRO A 233 -6.98 12.09 -10.64
N VAL A 234 -7.95 11.26 -11.00
CA VAL A 234 -7.77 9.81 -11.14
C VAL A 234 -6.90 9.56 -12.37
N ARG A 235 -5.79 8.83 -12.21
CA ARG A 235 -4.80 8.58 -13.27
C ARG A 235 -4.86 7.12 -13.70
N THR A 236 -5.16 6.89 -14.96
CA THR A 236 -5.25 5.54 -15.55
C THR A 236 -3.89 4.92 -15.85
N SER A 237 -2.82 5.71 -15.85
CA SER A 237 -1.46 5.24 -16.12
C SER A 237 -0.49 5.70 -15.05
N ARG A 238 0.51 4.86 -14.78
CA ARG A 238 1.59 5.15 -13.84
C ARG A 238 2.92 4.77 -14.46
N ILE A 239 3.84 5.72 -14.54
CA ILE A 239 5.22 5.44 -14.94
C ILE A 239 5.94 4.75 -13.77
N ARG A 240 6.47 3.56 -14.01
CA ARG A 240 7.30 2.83 -13.04
C ARG A 240 8.60 3.59 -12.82
N LYS A 241 8.95 3.86 -11.57
CA LYS A 241 10.17 4.60 -11.20
C LYS A 241 11.31 3.71 -10.73
N SER A 242 11.02 2.49 -10.29
CA SER A 242 12.04 1.55 -9.81
C SER A 242 11.58 0.11 -9.93
N ILE A 243 12.54 -0.79 -9.98
CA ILE A 243 12.37 -2.23 -9.83
C ILE A 243 13.41 -2.71 -8.85
N SER A 244 13.04 -3.60 -7.94
CA SER A 244 13.93 -4.13 -6.92
C SER A 244 13.58 -5.55 -6.54
N VAL A 245 14.55 -6.25 -5.99
CA VAL A 245 14.41 -7.55 -5.32
C VAL A 245 14.95 -7.37 -3.90
N GLU A 246 14.29 -7.97 -2.95
CA GLU A 246 14.70 -7.94 -1.54
C GLU A 246 14.45 -9.32 -0.93
N ASN A 247 15.46 -9.87 -0.23
CA ASN A 247 15.35 -11.11 0.52
C ASN A 247 15.58 -10.82 2.01
N THR A 248 14.82 -11.53 2.86
CA THR A 248 15.10 -11.63 4.28
C THR A 248 15.63 -13.04 4.54
N TYR A 249 16.84 -13.15 5.06
CA TYR A 249 17.49 -14.42 5.31
C TYR A 249 17.04 -15.00 6.66
N PRO A 250 16.88 -16.34 6.78
CA PRO A 250 16.52 -16.98 8.05
C PRO A 250 17.51 -16.67 9.17
N GLU A 251 18.80 -16.65 8.84
CA GLU A 251 19.90 -16.22 9.70
C GLU A 251 20.54 -14.95 9.16
N ASP A 252 21.11 -14.13 10.03
CA ASP A 252 21.79 -12.92 9.60
C ASP A 252 23.04 -13.27 8.79
N LEU A 253 23.30 -12.51 7.72
CA LEU A 253 24.56 -12.61 7.00
C LEU A 253 25.68 -12.11 7.91
N ALA A 254 26.67 -12.98 8.16
CA ALA A 254 27.63 -12.76 9.22
C ALA A 254 28.63 -11.61 8.94
N ASP A 255 28.97 -11.41 7.65
CA ASP A 255 30.03 -10.50 7.26
C ASP A 255 29.81 -9.96 5.81
N GLU A 256 30.70 -9.09 5.40
CA GLU A 256 30.74 -8.50 4.07
C GLU A 256 30.80 -9.57 2.96
N THR A 257 31.57 -10.63 3.18
CA THR A 257 31.74 -11.71 2.20
C THR A 257 30.42 -12.46 2.00
N ALA A 258 29.67 -12.71 3.06
CA ALA A 258 28.35 -13.34 2.99
C ALA A 258 27.34 -12.45 2.25
N VAL A 259 27.39 -11.13 2.46
CA VAL A 259 26.54 -10.16 1.74
C VAL A 259 26.85 -10.17 0.24
N ILE A 260 28.15 -10.14 -0.15
CA ILE A 260 28.57 -10.20 -1.56
C ILE A 260 28.11 -11.53 -2.19
N LYS A 261 28.28 -12.65 -1.51
CA LYS A 261 27.84 -13.96 -2.02
C LYS A 261 26.34 -14.07 -2.28
N ALA A 262 25.53 -13.23 -1.64
CA ALA A 262 24.08 -13.20 -1.83
C ALA A 262 23.64 -12.37 -3.07
N ILE A 263 24.50 -11.52 -3.62
CA ILE A 263 24.18 -10.61 -4.73
C ILE A 263 23.79 -11.35 -6.02
N PRO A 264 24.49 -12.40 -6.49
CA PRO A 264 24.15 -13.06 -7.76
C PRO A 264 22.70 -13.57 -7.79
N GLU A 265 22.20 -14.22 -6.75
CA GLU A 265 20.82 -14.70 -6.68
C GLU A 265 19.80 -13.56 -6.80
N LEU A 266 20.06 -12.44 -6.13
CA LEU A 266 19.21 -11.24 -6.21
C LEU A 266 19.24 -10.64 -7.62
N LEU A 267 20.40 -10.61 -8.28
CA LEU A 267 20.53 -10.12 -9.66
C LEU A 267 19.83 -11.02 -10.68
N ASP A 268 19.84 -12.33 -10.48
CA ASP A 268 19.13 -13.28 -11.35
C ASP A 268 17.60 -13.06 -11.24
N GLU A 269 17.08 -12.89 -10.04
CA GLU A 269 15.66 -12.57 -9.87
C GLU A 269 15.32 -11.17 -10.39
N LEU A 270 16.21 -10.19 -10.19
CA LEU A 270 16.05 -8.85 -10.74
C LEU A 270 16.01 -8.88 -12.28
N SER A 271 16.87 -9.68 -12.91
CA SER A 271 16.88 -9.90 -14.37
C SER A 271 15.55 -10.47 -14.86
N ARG A 272 15.03 -11.49 -14.16
CA ARG A 272 13.71 -12.09 -14.49
C ARG A 272 12.58 -11.07 -14.37
N ARG A 273 12.62 -10.18 -13.38
CA ARG A 273 11.62 -9.10 -13.21
C ARG A 273 11.78 -8.02 -14.27
N PHE A 274 13.03 -7.65 -14.57
CA PHE A 274 13.33 -6.61 -15.56
C PHE A 274 12.88 -7.03 -16.96
N ALA A 275 13.09 -8.29 -17.34
CA ALA A 275 12.66 -8.83 -18.63
C ALA A 275 11.14 -8.79 -18.88
N LYS A 276 10.34 -8.63 -17.82
CA LYS A 276 8.88 -8.48 -17.91
C LYS A 276 8.41 -7.02 -18.06
N ILE A 277 9.34 -6.06 -18.04
CA ILE A 277 9.03 -4.65 -18.20
C ILE A 277 9.07 -4.28 -19.69
N SER A 278 8.20 -3.33 -20.09
CA SER A 278 8.23 -2.78 -21.45
C SER A 278 9.63 -2.30 -21.86
N VAL A 279 9.96 -2.48 -23.12
CA VAL A 279 11.21 -2.04 -23.73
C VAL A 279 11.47 -0.52 -23.65
N ASP A 280 10.45 0.25 -23.34
CA ASP A 280 10.53 1.72 -23.23
C ASP A 280 11.24 2.22 -21.95
N TYR A 281 11.58 1.31 -21.02
CA TYR A 281 12.25 1.66 -19.78
C TYR A 281 13.75 1.46 -19.87
N VAL A 282 14.50 2.50 -19.52
CA VAL A 282 15.95 2.44 -19.37
C VAL A 282 16.32 2.63 -17.88
N ALA A 283 17.15 1.72 -17.37
CA ALA A 283 17.70 1.87 -16.03
C ALA A 283 18.75 3.00 -16.03
N THR A 284 18.59 3.99 -15.19
CA THR A 284 19.51 5.12 -15.07
C THR A 284 20.37 5.06 -13.81
N LYS A 285 20.01 4.20 -12.85
CA LYS A 285 20.71 4.04 -11.57
C LYS A 285 20.65 2.59 -11.11
N ARG A 286 21.71 2.16 -10.44
CA ARG A 286 21.81 0.93 -9.66
C ARG A 286 21.80 1.28 -8.18
N PHE A 287 21.27 0.42 -7.33
CA PHE A 287 21.41 0.60 -5.88
C PHE A 287 21.44 -0.72 -5.14
N VAL A 288 22.12 -0.73 -4.02
CA VAL A 288 22.08 -1.79 -3.02
C VAL A 288 21.64 -1.22 -1.68
N LYS A 289 20.72 -1.91 -1.04
CA LYS A 289 20.24 -1.61 0.31
C LYS A 289 20.56 -2.79 1.22
N VAL A 290 21.29 -2.54 2.28
CA VAL A 290 21.56 -3.50 3.36
C VAL A 290 20.74 -3.10 4.58
N LYS A 291 19.97 -4.05 5.12
CA LYS A 291 19.22 -3.90 6.36
C LYS A 291 19.83 -4.81 7.41
N PHE A 292 20.24 -4.23 8.52
CA PHE A 292 20.92 -4.93 9.62
C PHE A 292 19.95 -5.48 10.67
N ALA A 293 20.46 -6.31 11.58
CA ALA A 293 19.66 -6.96 12.63
C ALA A 293 18.98 -5.96 13.59
N ASP A 294 19.57 -4.79 13.79
CA ASP A 294 19.00 -3.67 14.57
C ASP A 294 17.97 -2.84 13.79
N PHE A 295 17.59 -3.27 12.59
CA PHE A 295 16.71 -2.59 11.64
C PHE A 295 17.25 -1.29 11.07
N THR A 296 18.49 -0.89 11.34
CA THR A 296 19.13 0.20 10.59
C THR A 296 19.32 -0.21 9.14
N GLN A 297 19.36 0.77 8.26
CA GLN A 297 19.48 0.53 6.82
C GLN A 297 20.53 1.45 6.22
N THR A 298 21.34 0.92 5.36
CA THR A 298 22.24 1.68 4.49
C THR A 298 21.87 1.45 3.05
N THR A 299 21.86 2.52 2.25
CA THR A 299 21.60 2.45 0.82
C THR A 299 22.72 3.17 0.09
N LEU A 300 23.27 2.52 -0.94
CA LEU A 300 24.20 3.13 -1.86
C LEU A 300 23.65 3.03 -3.27
N GLU A 301 23.74 4.11 -4.01
CA GLU A 301 23.33 4.18 -5.40
C GLU A 301 24.45 4.73 -6.28
N GLU A 302 24.44 4.32 -7.54
CA GLU A 302 25.33 4.79 -8.58
C GLU A 302 24.57 5.00 -9.88
N GLY A 303 24.89 6.07 -10.59
CA GLY A 303 24.36 6.34 -11.92
C GLY A 303 24.90 5.34 -12.96
N ILE A 304 24.08 4.98 -13.93
CA ILE A 304 24.51 4.20 -15.10
C ILE A 304 24.89 5.22 -16.18
N PRO A 305 26.13 5.19 -16.69
CA PRO A 305 26.55 6.11 -17.73
C PRO A 305 25.68 5.99 -19.00
N ALA A 306 25.45 7.14 -19.65
CA ALA A 306 24.72 7.19 -20.91
C ALA A 306 25.45 6.50 -22.10
N SER A 307 26.69 6.08 -21.89
CA SER A 307 27.54 5.37 -22.86
C SER A 307 27.07 3.95 -23.19
N GLY A 308 25.93 3.48 -22.62
CA GLY A 308 25.34 2.18 -22.94
C GLY A 308 25.83 1.02 -22.08
N GLU A 309 26.38 1.28 -20.90
CA GLU A 309 26.68 0.22 -19.95
C GLU A 309 25.42 -0.57 -19.57
N PRO A 310 25.53 -1.91 -19.48
CA PRO A 310 24.41 -2.74 -19.08
C PRO A 310 24.00 -2.38 -17.63
N TRP A 311 22.70 -2.40 -17.35
CA TRP A 311 22.20 -2.17 -15.99
C TRP A 311 22.72 -3.24 -15.01
N ARG A 312 22.98 -4.47 -15.49
CA ARG A 312 23.59 -5.55 -14.74
C ARG A 312 25.11 -5.53 -14.95
N ASP A 313 25.81 -5.24 -13.89
CA ASP A 313 27.25 -5.34 -13.75
C ASP A 313 27.54 -5.83 -12.34
N ASP A 314 27.81 -7.11 -12.22
CA ASP A 314 27.96 -7.82 -10.96
C ASP A 314 29.06 -7.19 -10.09
N ASN A 315 30.19 -6.77 -10.69
CA ASN A 315 31.27 -6.11 -9.96
C ASN A 315 30.85 -4.80 -9.30
N THR A 316 30.01 -4.02 -9.97
CA THR A 316 29.46 -2.78 -9.39
C THR A 316 28.52 -3.09 -8.23
N TYR A 317 27.66 -4.10 -8.35
CA TYR A 317 26.78 -4.48 -7.26
C TYR A 317 27.54 -5.03 -6.06
N ASP A 318 28.60 -5.83 -6.26
CA ASP A 318 29.46 -6.31 -5.18
C ASP A 318 30.13 -5.16 -4.44
N ARG A 319 30.67 -4.20 -5.19
CA ARG A 319 31.29 -2.99 -4.63
C ARG A 319 30.28 -2.13 -3.83
N LEU A 320 29.07 -1.95 -4.36
CA LEU A 320 28.01 -1.22 -3.67
C LEU A 320 27.56 -1.97 -2.41
N ALA A 321 27.47 -3.30 -2.44
CA ALA A 321 27.10 -4.14 -1.30
C ALA A 321 28.14 -4.04 -0.18
N ALA A 322 29.44 -4.20 -0.52
CA ALA A 322 30.55 -4.03 0.41
C ALA A 322 30.54 -2.65 1.06
N ALA A 323 30.38 -1.61 0.26
CA ALA A 323 30.37 -0.24 0.75
C ALA A 323 29.11 0.07 1.59
N ALA A 324 27.94 -0.51 1.27
CA ALA A 324 26.73 -0.38 2.09
C ALA A 324 26.90 -1.09 3.44
N TRP A 325 27.52 -2.26 3.47
CA TRP A 325 27.85 -2.98 4.69
C TRP A 325 28.76 -2.16 5.60
N ARG A 326 29.85 -1.61 5.07
CA ARG A 326 30.85 -0.81 5.86
C ARG A 326 30.27 0.50 6.41
N ARG A 327 29.16 0.98 5.91
CA ARG A 327 28.53 2.23 6.42
C ARG A 327 27.90 2.08 7.79
N GLN A 328 27.55 0.89 8.25
CA GLN A 328 27.00 0.69 9.59
C GLN A 328 28.06 0.92 10.68
N SER A 329 29.32 0.63 10.37
CA SER A 329 30.43 0.70 11.35
C SER A 329 30.98 2.12 11.54
N ARG A 330 30.29 3.14 11.05
CA ARG A 330 30.64 4.56 11.22
C ARG A 330 29.46 5.30 11.89
#